data_a42e0b271d1ca1a2dea0bf336a7402b4
#
_entry.id   a42e0b271d1ca1a2dea0bf336a7402b4
#
_cell.length_a   1.000
_cell.length_b   1.000
_cell.length_c   1.000
_cell.angle_alpha   90.00
_cell.angle_beta   90.00
_cell.angle_gamma   90.00
#
_symmetry.space_group_name_H-M   'P 1'
#
loop_
_entity.id
_entity.type
_entity.pdbx_description
1 polymer ?
#
loop_
_entity_poly.entity_id
_entity_poly.type
_entity_poly.pdbx_seq_one_letter_code
_entity_poly.pdbx_strand_id
1 'polypeptide(L)'
;MSSKLSLIINREYSTRVRKKSFIVMSLLMPIGMILLMALPTLIAMLGQTEATKIAVVDRTGRYAQALRDNNTATFSFLPPDTDEEGLRGSYEASGYDAYMMILGSPAKRDSVRLYSSSTVPMETVSDTEDALREEVRREIMNGYAGHTSELDSLFASVNEAEAKITTINISDDGSESEDSAAIGAVVGIITAMLIYMFVQTTGTMVMQGVMEEKTNRIDEVLVSSVRPFDLMMGKIIGIALVALTQMAIWIVVGIGLTAVASSFLVPNPDAVEALADPSVAANIDQGVVVEVLQKLESINFAQIITLFVVYFLFGYLIYASLFAICGAAMDQPQDGSQLSLIVMIPLFAAVYIAIHTMQDPASGLSFWASIIPFTSPIIMMARLPFGVPAWEIALSLVVLVGTFVLFTWIAARIYRVGILMYGKKVTFGEIVKWFKQAE
;
A
#
# COMPACT_ATOMS: atom_id res chain seq x y z
N MET A 1 30.58 -18.02 -19.86
CA MET A 1 29.49 -17.34 -20.62
C MET A 1 29.99 -17.15 -22.06
N SER A 2 29.19 -17.48 -23.08
CA SER A 2 29.59 -17.20 -24.46
C SER A 2 29.74 -15.69 -24.63
N SER A 3 30.77 -15.25 -25.33
CA SER A 3 31.04 -13.84 -25.69
C SER A 3 29.78 -13.14 -26.25
N LYS A 4 28.94 -13.90 -26.96
CA LYS A 4 27.70 -13.41 -27.59
C LYS A 4 26.57 -13.07 -26.57
N LEU A 5 26.38 -13.90 -25.53
CA LEU A 5 25.40 -13.64 -24.46
C LEU A 5 25.73 -12.34 -23.70
N SER A 6 27.01 -12.14 -23.35
CA SER A 6 27.47 -10.92 -22.68
C SER A 6 27.23 -9.66 -23.53
N LEU A 7 27.40 -9.74 -24.85
CA LEU A 7 27.11 -8.63 -25.75
C LEU A 7 25.62 -8.27 -25.79
N ILE A 8 24.75 -9.28 -25.79
CA ILE A 8 23.29 -9.06 -25.76
C ILE A 8 22.87 -8.40 -24.43
N ILE A 9 23.35 -8.94 -23.30
CA ILE A 9 23.08 -8.37 -21.97
C ILE A 9 23.52 -6.90 -21.91
N ASN A 10 24.75 -6.60 -22.35
CA ASN A 10 25.27 -5.24 -22.31
C ASN A 10 24.47 -4.29 -23.23
N ARG A 11 24.05 -4.74 -24.41
CA ARG A 11 23.19 -3.98 -25.30
C ARG A 11 21.86 -3.68 -24.64
N GLU A 12 21.16 -4.69 -24.11
CA GLU A 12 19.85 -4.54 -23.47
C GLU A 12 19.91 -3.61 -22.25
N TYR A 13 20.95 -3.74 -21.44
CA TYR A 13 21.18 -2.90 -20.27
C TYR A 13 21.49 -1.46 -20.66
N SER A 14 22.53 -1.24 -21.49
CA SER A 14 23.04 0.10 -21.76
C SER A 14 22.08 0.94 -22.60
N THR A 15 21.31 0.33 -23.51
CA THR A 15 20.31 1.03 -24.31
C THR A 15 19.13 1.56 -23.47
N ARG A 16 18.83 0.94 -22.33
CA ARG A 16 17.75 1.36 -21.43
C ARG A 16 18.24 2.33 -20.38
N VAL A 17 19.32 2.01 -19.67
CA VAL A 17 19.83 2.82 -18.54
C VAL A 17 20.34 4.20 -19.00
N ARG A 18 20.88 4.29 -20.24
CA ARG A 18 21.35 5.56 -20.81
C ARG A 18 20.24 6.48 -21.34
N LYS A 19 19.00 6.01 -21.44
CA LYS A 19 17.88 6.86 -21.86
C LYS A 19 17.59 7.92 -20.81
N LYS A 20 17.51 9.19 -21.22
CA LYS A 20 17.13 10.30 -20.31
C LYS A 20 15.81 10.03 -19.58
N SER A 21 14.84 9.41 -20.28
CA SER A 21 13.57 9.03 -19.68
C SER A 21 13.71 8.02 -18.54
N PHE A 22 14.65 7.07 -18.62
CA PHE A 22 14.92 6.13 -17.54
C PHE A 22 15.41 6.86 -16.27
N ILE A 23 16.42 7.74 -16.43
CA ILE A 23 17.01 8.47 -15.32
C ILE A 23 15.94 9.36 -14.64
N VAL A 24 15.21 10.13 -15.46
CA VAL A 24 14.15 11.01 -14.97
C VAL A 24 13.06 10.22 -14.23
N MET A 25 12.55 9.14 -14.83
CA MET A 25 11.50 8.32 -14.21
C MET A 25 11.99 7.58 -12.96
N SER A 26 13.24 7.09 -12.95
CA SER A 26 13.80 6.43 -11.78
C SER A 26 13.97 7.36 -10.58
N LEU A 27 14.20 8.66 -10.80
CA LEU A 27 14.27 9.67 -9.74
C LEU A 27 12.89 10.21 -9.35
N LEU A 28 12.00 10.42 -10.34
CA LEU A 28 10.70 11.06 -10.13
C LEU A 28 9.70 10.12 -9.45
N MET A 29 9.80 8.81 -9.72
CA MET A 29 8.80 7.85 -9.26
C MET A 29 8.78 7.69 -7.72
N PRO A 30 9.92 7.52 -6.99
CA PRO A 30 9.90 7.48 -5.53
C PRO A 30 9.38 8.79 -4.92
N ILE A 31 9.78 9.93 -5.49
CA ILE A 31 9.32 11.26 -5.04
C ILE A 31 7.82 11.38 -5.27
N GLY A 32 7.33 10.98 -6.45
CA GLY A 32 5.92 10.98 -6.79
C GLY A 32 5.08 10.07 -5.87
N MET A 33 5.60 8.89 -5.51
CA MET A 33 4.93 8.00 -4.54
C MET A 33 4.81 8.63 -3.16
N ILE A 34 5.88 9.24 -2.64
CA ILE A 34 5.87 9.93 -1.34
C ILE A 34 4.88 11.10 -1.38
N LEU A 35 4.91 11.88 -2.46
CA LEU A 35 3.99 13.01 -2.64
C LEU A 35 2.53 12.53 -2.70
N LEU A 36 2.27 11.43 -3.39
CA LEU A 36 0.93 10.84 -3.51
C LEU A 36 0.45 10.26 -2.17
N MET A 37 1.35 9.69 -1.36
CA MET A 37 1.04 9.26 0.01
C MET A 37 0.80 10.43 0.96
N ALA A 38 1.50 11.55 0.78
CA ALA A 38 1.31 12.76 1.56
C ALA A 38 0.10 13.60 1.09
N LEU A 39 -0.44 13.32 -0.11
CA LEU A 39 -1.51 14.11 -0.72
C LEU A 39 -2.80 14.19 0.14
N PRO A 40 -3.32 13.11 0.74
CA PRO A 40 -4.48 13.18 1.63
C PRO A 40 -4.25 14.11 2.81
N THR A 41 -3.07 14.03 3.44
CA THR A 41 -2.67 14.89 4.57
C THR A 41 -2.54 16.35 4.12
N LEU A 42 -1.92 16.60 2.97
CA LEU A 42 -1.80 17.92 2.37
C LEU A 42 -3.17 18.50 2.00
N ILE A 43 -4.08 17.70 1.46
CA ILE A 43 -5.46 18.13 1.16
C ILE A 43 -6.20 18.45 2.45
N ALA A 44 -6.04 17.64 3.51
CA ALA A 44 -6.62 17.93 4.82
C ALA A 44 -6.06 19.22 5.45
N MET A 45 -4.76 19.50 5.26
CA MET A 45 -4.13 20.73 5.75
C MET A 45 -4.49 21.98 4.92
N LEU A 46 -4.63 21.83 3.60
CA LEU A 46 -4.99 22.93 2.69
C LEU A 46 -6.51 23.11 2.56
N GLY A 47 -7.27 22.04 2.72
CA GLY A 47 -8.70 22.05 2.84
C GLY A 47 -9.07 22.49 4.25
N GLN A 48 -8.95 23.79 4.57
CA GLN A 48 -9.76 24.39 5.60
C GLN A 48 -11.19 24.25 5.11
N THR A 49 -11.80 23.10 5.39
CA THR A 49 -13.23 22.90 5.25
C THR A 49 -13.82 23.93 6.20
N GLU A 50 -14.53 24.96 5.69
CA GLU A 50 -15.31 25.82 6.56
C GLU A 50 -16.10 24.92 7.48
N ALA A 51 -16.00 25.15 8.79
CA ALA A 51 -16.68 24.32 9.76
C ALA A 51 -18.18 24.30 9.41
N THR A 52 -18.78 23.10 9.35
CA THR A 52 -20.19 22.93 9.00
C THR A 52 -21.05 23.68 10.01
N LYS A 53 -21.83 24.65 9.56
CA LYS A 53 -22.71 25.43 10.41
C LYS A 53 -24.00 24.67 10.69
N ILE A 54 -24.15 24.21 11.92
CA ILE A 54 -25.28 23.37 12.33
C ILE A 54 -26.19 24.16 13.26
N ALA A 55 -27.48 24.36 12.85
CA ALA A 55 -28.48 24.87 13.73
C ALA A 55 -29.00 23.76 14.65
N VAL A 56 -28.93 23.93 15.95
CA VAL A 56 -29.33 22.93 16.93
C VAL A 56 -30.58 23.32 17.66
N VAL A 57 -31.59 22.47 17.61
CA VAL A 57 -32.84 22.60 18.41
C VAL A 57 -32.87 21.48 19.42
N ASP A 58 -32.59 21.79 20.68
CA ASP A 58 -32.65 20.84 21.79
C ASP A 58 -33.96 21.00 22.57
N ARG A 59 -34.93 20.13 22.31
CA ARG A 59 -36.22 20.12 23.02
C ARG A 59 -36.12 19.66 24.46
N THR A 60 -35.01 19.02 24.81
CA THR A 60 -34.74 18.54 26.18
C THR A 60 -34.09 19.61 27.05
N GLY A 61 -33.40 20.57 26.44
CA GLY A 61 -32.62 21.62 27.11
C GLY A 61 -31.38 21.14 27.86
N ARG A 62 -30.93 19.91 27.62
CA ARG A 62 -29.86 19.26 28.40
C ARG A 62 -28.59 19.04 27.58
N TYR A 63 -28.71 18.65 26.32
CA TYR A 63 -27.59 18.16 25.51
C TYR A 63 -26.90 19.24 24.68
N ALA A 64 -27.57 20.39 24.47
CA ALA A 64 -26.99 21.50 23.73
C ALA A 64 -25.66 22.00 24.33
N GLN A 65 -25.48 21.93 25.64
CA GLN A 65 -24.25 22.38 26.31
C GLN A 65 -23.05 21.47 26.09
N ALA A 66 -23.26 20.24 25.63
CA ALA A 66 -22.19 19.31 25.28
C ALA A 66 -21.56 19.65 23.94
N LEU A 67 -22.31 20.28 23.03
CA LEU A 67 -21.86 20.64 21.71
C LEU A 67 -21.05 21.94 21.78
N ARG A 68 -19.80 21.87 21.36
CA ARG A 68 -18.89 23.02 21.29
C ARG A 68 -18.37 23.16 19.87
N ASP A 69 -18.18 24.40 19.46
CA ASP A 69 -17.52 24.68 18.20
C ASP A 69 -16.15 24.04 18.15
N ASN A 70 -15.89 23.37 17.05
CA ASN A 70 -14.60 22.72 16.76
C ASN A 70 -14.19 23.01 15.30
N ASN A 71 -13.11 22.38 14.85
CA ASN A 71 -12.61 22.57 13.48
C ASN A 71 -13.56 21.99 12.40
N THR A 72 -14.48 21.10 12.78
CA THR A 72 -15.37 20.40 11.84
C THR A 72 -16.78 20.95 11.85
N ALA A 73 -17.23 21.55 12.97
CA ALA A 73 -18.59 22.08 13.13
C ALA A 73 -18.65 23.36 13.98
N THR A 74 -19.56 24.26 13.61
CA THR A 74 -19.98 25.41 14.40
C THR A 74 -21.46 25.27 14.74
N PHE A 75 -21.81 25.32 16.02
CA PHE A 75 -23.15 25.06 16.49
C PHE A 75 -23.89 26.36 16.86
N SER A 76 -25.07 26.57 16.28
CA SER A 76 -25.94 27.68 16.60
C SER A 76 -27.20 27.16 17.28
N PHE A 77 -27.42 27.54 18.55
CA PHE A 77 -28.51 27.01 19.34
C PHE A 77 -29.76 27.85 19.12
N LEU A 78 -30.85 27.19 18.70
CA LEU A 78 -32.16 27.79 18.50
C LEU A 78 -33.11 27.46 19.68
N PRO A 79 -34.16 28.25 19.91
CA PRO A 79 -35.14 27.99 20.95
C PRO A 79 -35.76 26.58 20.83
N PRO A 80 -36.05 25.88 21.97
CA PRO A 80 -36.57 24.50 21.95
C PRO A 80 -37.97 24.38 21.29
N ASP A 81 -38.72 25.46 21.21
CA ASP A 81 -40.06 25.59 20.61
C ASP A 81 -40.00 25.96 19.12
N THR A 82 -38.82 26.01 18.51
CA THR A 82 -38.67 26.29 17.08
C THR A 82 -39.44 25.30 16.22
N ASP A 83 -40.24 25.81 15.29
CA ASP A 83 -41.03 24.98 14.38
C ASP A 83 -40.13 24.24 13.38
N GLU A 84 -40.27 22.91 13.34
CA GLU A 84 -39.47 22.04 12.47
C GLU A 84 -39.76 22.29 10.99
N GLU A 85 -41.05 22.48 10.63
CA GLU A 85 -41.43 22.72 9.22
C GLU A 85 -40.92 24.07 8.73
N GLY A 86 -40.97 25.10 9.56
CA GLY A 86 -40.42 26.41 9.28
C GLY A 86 -38.89 26.38 9.14
N LEU A 87 -38.20 25.64 10.01
CA LEU A 87 -36.75 25.51 9.98
C LEU A 87 -36.31 24.72 8.73
N ARG A 88 -37.02 23.66 8.37
CA ARG A 88 -36.73 22.84 7.19
C ARG A 88 -36.78 23.66 5.88
N GLY A 89 -37.64 24.67 5.81
CA GLY A 89 -37.76 25.54 4.64
C GLY A 89 -36.80 26.73 4.62
N SER A 90 -36.14 27.05 5.75
CA SER A 90 -35.42 28.32 5.90
C SER A 90 -33.98 28.20 6.43
N TYR A 91 -33.51 27.01 6.83
CA TYR A 91 -32.17 26.89 7.45
C TYR A 91 -31.04 27.30 6.50
N GLU A 92 -31.11 26.95 5.21
CA GLU A 92 -30.12 27.35 4.21
C GLU A 92 -30.16 28.87 3.97
N ALA A 93 -31.33 29.45 3.86
CA ALA A 93 -31.49 30.90 3.70
C ALA A 93 -31.00 31.67 4.93
N SER A 94 -30.98 31.02 6.10
CA SER A 94 -30.43 31.54 7.35
C SER A 94 -28.90 31.31 7.50
N GLY A 95 -28.25 30.70 6.51
CA GLY A 95 -26.81 30.51 6.45
C GLY A 95 -26.32 29.29 7.21
N TYR A 96 -27.17 28.29 7.44
CA TYR A 96 -26.82 27.01 8.04
C TYR A 96 -26.68 25.92 6.95
N ASP A 97 -25.68 25.03 7.09
CA ASP A 97 -25.46 23.91 6.19
C ASP A 97 -26.29 22.68 6.56
N ALA A 98 -26.63 22.58 7.85
CA ALA A 98 -27.48 21.53 8.40
C ALA A 98 -28.28 22.02 9.62
N TYR A 99 -29.34 21.29 9.99
CA TYR A 99 -29.98 21.48 11.29
C TYR A 99 -30.16 20.16 12.03
N MET A 100 -29.99 20.19 13.34
CA MET A 100 -30.07 19.03 14.21
C MET A 100 -31.21 19.19 15.22
N MET A 101 -32.05 18.15 15.33
CA MET A 101 -33.13 18.06 16.28
C MET A 101 -32.81 17.03 17.37
N ILE A 102 -32.75 17.47 18.62
CA ILE A 102 -32.59 16.59 19.78
C ILE A 102 -33.98 16.48 20.46
N LEU A 103 -34.62 15.35 20.20
CA LEU A 103 -36.01 15.11 20.65
C LEU A 103 -36.07 14.38 22.02
N GLY A 104 -34.94 13.78 22.42
CA GLY A 104 -34.84 12.98 23.63
C GLY A 104 -33.40 12.61 23.96
N SER A 105 -33.19 11.65 24.87
CA SER A 105 -31.84 11.17 25.19
C SER A 105 -31.19 10.56 23.96
N PRO A 106 -29.95 10.97 23.60
CA PRO A 106 -29.18 10.40 22.49
C PRO A 106 -28.92 8.89 22.59
N ALA A 107 -29.06 8.32 23.80
CA ALA A 107 -28.99 6.86 24.00
C ALA A 107 -30.13 6.09 23.32
N LYS A 108 -31.23 6.75 23.01
CA LYS A 108 -32.38 6.13 22.33
C LYS A 108 -32.29 6.34 20.82
N ARG A 109 -32.55 5.29 20.08
CA ARG A 109 -32.59 5.33 18.61
C ARG A 109 -33.57 6.39 18.14
N ASP A 110 -33.24 7.11 17.09
CA ASP A 110 -34.05 8.17 16.43
C ASP A 110 -34.34 9.40 17.30
N SER A 111 -33.71 9.56 18.46
CA SER A 111 -33.90 10.73 19.33
C SER A 111 -33.10 11.97 18.90
N VAL A 112 -32.06 11.78 18.11
CA VAL A 112 -31.24 12.83 17.48
C VAL A 112 -31.35 12.65 15.98
N ARG A 113 -31.70 13.70 15.25
CA ARG A 113 -31.81 13.69 13.80
C ARG A 113 -31.10 14.89 13.23
N LEU A 114 -30.21 14.62 12.28
CA LEU A 114 -29.46 15.63 11.51
C LEU A 114 -30.05 15.68 10.09
N TYR A 115 -30.44 16.88 9.68
CA TYR A 115 -31.02 17.14 8.36
C TYR A 115 -30.13 18.09 7.59
N SER A 116 -29.82 17.74 6.35
CA SER A 116 -29.03 18.57 5.43
C SER A 116 -29.47 18.31 3.99
N SER A 117 -29.34 19.30 3.14
CA SER A 117 -29.50 19.14 1.68
C SER A 117 -28.26 18.62 0.99
N SER A 118 -27.09 18.76 1.63
CA SER A 118 -25.80 18.28 1.16
C SER A 118 -25.27 17.18 2.10
N THR A 119 -24.27 16.42 1.63
CA THR A 119 -23.63 15.39 2.47
C THR A 119 -22.81 16.06 3.56
N VAL A 120 -23.19 15.86 4.82
CA VAL A 120 -22.38 16.28 5.98
C VAL A 120 -21.15 15.39 6.09
N PRO A 121 -19.93 15.95 6.29
CA PRO A 121 -18.72 15.18 6.46
C PRO A 121 -18.86 14.14 7.59
N MET A 122 -18.36 12.93 7.37
CA MET A 122 -18.46 11.82 8.34
C MET A 122 -17.75 12.16 9.66
N GLU A 123 -16.64 12.92 9.59
CA GLU A 123 -15.89 13.42 10.73
C GLU A 123 -16.77 14.34 11.61
N THR A 124 -17.50 15.28 11.00
CA THR A 124 -18.45 16.15 11.70
C THR A 124 -19.54 15.35 12.44
N VAL A 125 -20.06 14.30 11.79
CA VAL A 125 -21.08 13.42 12.41
C VAL A 125 -20.48 12.67 13.58
N SER A 126 -19.28 12.08 13.40
CA SER A 126 -18.59 11.32 14.45
C SER A 126 -18.25 12.18 15.67
N ASP A 127 -17.69 13.37 15.46
CA ASP A 127 -17.35 14.30 16.54
C ASP A 127 -18.60 14.73 17.33
N THR A 128 -19.71 14.96 16.61
CA THR A 128 -21.00 15.32 17.22
C THR A 128 -21.57 14.16 18.03
N GLU A 129 -21.50 12.93 17.50
CA GLU A 129 -21.94 11.72 18.22
C GLU A 129 -21.11 11.50 19.49
N ASP A 130 -19.78 11.68 19.43
CA ASP A 130 -18.90 11.49 20.57
C ASP A 130 -19.15 12.53 21.66
N ALA A 131 -19.38 13.79 21.30
CA ALA A 131 -19.76 14.84 22.25
C ALA A 131 -21.09 14.53 22.95
N LEU A 132 -22.10 14.10 22.21
CA LEU A 132 -23.40 13.71 22.78
C LEU A 132 -23.30 12.43 23.62
N ARG A 133 -22.48 11.46 23.23
CA ARG A 133 -22.23 10.22 23.97
C ARG A 133 -21.61 10.51 25.34
N GLU A 134 -20.64 11.42 25.38
CA GLU A 134 -20.00 11.81 26.62
C GLU A 134 -20.97 12.48 27.60
N GLU A 135 -21.91 13.29 27.09
CA GLU A 135 -22.93 13.91 27.95
C GLU A 135 -23.97 12.91 28.48
N VAL A 136 -24.40 11.96 27.62
CA VAL A 136 -25.25 10.84 28.05
C VAL A 136 -24.55 10.03 29.15
N ARG A 137 -23.27 9.81 29.00
CA ARG A 137 -22.43 9.11 29.99
C ARG A 137 -22.41 9.87 31.32
N ARG A 138 -22.22 11.20 31.30
CA ARG A 138 -22.30 12.05 32.50
C ARG A 138 -23.69 12.00 33.11
N GLU A 139 -24.74 12.05 32.31
CA GLU A 139 -26.13 11.96 32.83
C GLU A 139 -26.37 10.63 33.55
N ILE A 140 -25.93 9.52 32.97
CA ILE A 140 -26.04 8.18 33.61
C ILE A 140 -25.24 8.16 34.90
N MET A 141 -24.02 8.69 34.93
CA MET A 141 -23.18 8.76 36.11
C MET A 141 -23.79 9.59 37.23
N ASN A 142 -24.31 10.77 36.88
CA ASN A 142 -24.99 11.64 37.83
C ASN A 142 -26.29 11.02 38.38
N GLY A 143 -26.95 10.16 37.64
CA GLY A 143 -28.13 9.41 38.06
C GLY A 143 -27.82 8.33 39.14
N TYR A 144 -26.58 7.89 39.25
CA TYR A 144 -26.09 6.99 40.32
C TYR A 144 -25.46 7.74 41.50
N ALA A 145 -25.82 9.01 41.70
CA ALA A 145 -25.20 9.94 42.60
C ALA A 145 -25.30 9.54 44.11
N GLY A 146 -24.21 8.99 44.60
CA GLY A 146 -23.82 8.87 46.00
C GLY A 146 -22.30 8.96 46.17
N HIS A 147 -21.52 8.72 45.08
CA HIS A 147 -20.05 8.64 45.09
C HIS A 147 -19.43 9.24 43.83
N THR A 148 -19.82 10.46 43.47
CA THR A 148 -19.41 11.09 42.19
C THR A 148 -17.89 11.24 42.05
N SER A 149 -17.16 11.60 43.09
CA SER A 149 -15.69 11.78 43.02
C SER A 149 -14.90 10.47 42.86
N GLU A 150 -15.40 9.38 43.46
CA GLU A 150 -14.78 8.04 43.31
C GLU A 150 -15.13 7.43 41.95
N LEU A 151 -16.36 7.65 41.45
CA LEU A 151 -16.77 7.20 40.12
C LEU A 151 -16.06 7.98 39.02
N ASP A 152 -15.90 9.30 39.15
CA ASP A 152 -15.13 10.10 38.17
C ASP A 152 -13.65 9.67 38.10
N SER A 153 -13.05 9.36 39.29
CA SER A 153 -11.67 8.83 39.34
C SER A 153 -11.57 7.40 38.80
N LEU A 154 -12.58 6.57 39.01
CA LEU A 154 -12.65 5.21 38.47
C LEU A 154 -12.87 5.22 36.96
N PHE A 155 -13.71 6.08 36.45
CA PHE A 155 -13.92 6.20 34.99
C PHE A 155 -12.78 6.92 34.28
N ALA A 156 -12.12 7.90 34.90
CA ALA A 156 -10.86 8.43 34.42
C ALA A 156 -9.79 7.33 34.37
N SER A 157 -9.67 6.52 35.41
CA SER A 157 -8.75 5.39 35.46
C SER A 157 -9.15 4.23 34.53
N VAL A 158 -10.45 4.04 34.24
CA VAL A 158 -10.93 3.06 33.24
C VAL A 158 -10.75 3.59 31.81
N ASN A 159 -10.82 4.89 31.59
CA ASN A 159 -10.51 5.51 30.28
C ASN A 159 -9.01 5.65 30.05
N GLU A 160 -8.22 5.92 31.12
CA GLU A 160 -6.75 5.83 31.08
C GLU A 160 -6.27 4.37 31.05
N ALA A 161 -7.02 3.45 31.62
CA ALA A 161 -6.88 2.02 31.39
C ALA A 161 -7.59 1.61 30.09
N GLU A 162 -7.25 2.26 28.96
CA GLU A 162 -7.18 1.51 27.72
C GLU A 162 -6.26 0.35 28.03
N ALA A 163 -6.82 -0.87 28.01
CA ALA A 163 -6.01 -2.07 28.10
C ALA A 163 -5.09 -2.06 26.86
N LYS A 164 -3.98 -1.35 26.93
CA LYS A 164 -2.90 -1.44 25.94
C LYS A 164 -2.34 -2.84 26.10
N ILE A 165 -2.85 -3.77 25.30
CA ILE A 165 -2.22 -5.07 25.15
C ILE A 165 -0.94 -4.83 24.38
N THR A 166 0.19 -4.77 25.08
CA THR A 166 1.50 -4.77 24.42
C THR A 166 1.76 -6.20 23.98
N THR A 167 1.67 -6.45 22.68
CA THR A 167 2.03 -7.74 22.11
C THR A 167 3.56 -7.83 22.08
N ILE A 168 4.13 -8.81 22.77
CA ILE A 168 5.56 -9.08 22.76
C ILE A 168 5.81 -10.26 21.85
N ASN A 169 6.59 -10.05 20.80
CA ASN A 169 7.04 -11.11 19.91
C ASN A 169 8.29 -11.77 20.52
N ILE A 170 8.22 -13.06 20.77
CA ILE A 170 9.33 -13.86 21.29
C ILE A 170 9.98 -14.55 20.09
N SER A 171 11.18 -14.13 19.73
CA SER A 171 11.98 -14.75 18.67
C SER A 171 12.51 -16.13 19.11
N ASP A 172 12.87 -17.00 18.15
CA ASP A 172 13.42 -18.35 18.41
C ASP A 172 14.70 -18.33 19.28
N ASP A 173 15.40 -17.21 19.36
CA ASP A 173 16.57 -16.97 20.20
C ASP A 173 16.22 -16.51 21.64
N GLY A 174 14.93 -16.38 21.94
CA GLY A 174 14.42 -15.91 23.24
C GLY A 174 14.48 -14.39 23.43
N SER A 175 14.80 -13.62 22.40
CA SER A 175 14.72 -12.15 22.46
C SER A 175 13.26 -11.69 22.37
N GLU A 176 12.89 -10.76 23.27
CA GLU A 176 11.58 -10.13 23.33
C GLU A 176 11.62 -8.79 22.59
N SER A 177 10.70 -8.58 21.66
CA SER A 177 10.51 -7.28 20.98
C SER A 177 9.05 -6.87 21.07
N GLU A 178 8.79 -5.58 21.33
CA GLU A 178 7.43 -5.06 21.24
C GLU A 178 6.93 -5.18 19.79
N ASP A 179 5.80 -5.87 19.63
CA ASP A 179 5.19 -6.08 18.32
C ASP A 179 4.53 -4.78 17.83
N SER A 180 5.09 -4.25 16.76
CA SER A 180 4.53 -3.12 16.03
C SER A 180 3.72 -3.59 14.83
N ALA A 181 2.69 -4.41 15.06
CA ALA A 181 1.87 -5.01 14.01
C ALA A 181 1.41 -3.98 12.96
N ALA A 182 1.03 -2.77 13.37
CA ALA A 182 0.62 -1.70 12.45
C ALA A 182 1.77 -1.24 11.55
N ILE A 183 2.98 -1.04 12.11
CA ILE A 183 4.15 -0.63 11.33
C ILE A 183 4.62 -1.77 10.44
N GLY A 184 4.61 -3.01 10.98
CA GLY A 184 4.89 -4.22 10.20
C GLY A 184 3.96 -4.36 9.00
N ALA A 185 2.66 -4.09 9.18
CA ALA A 185 1.68 -4.10 8.11
C ALA A 185 1.99 -3.05 7.02
N VAL A 186 2.32 -1.81 7.41
CA VAL A 186 2.69 -0.74 6.47
C VAL A 186 3.96 -1.10 5.68
N VAL A 187 5.01 -1.56 6.36
CA VAL A 187 6.26 -2.00 5.71
C VAL A 187 6.02 -3.19 4.80
N GLY A 188 5.21 -4.17 5.26
CA GLY A 188 4.86 -5.36 4.49
C GLY A 188 4.11 -5.03 3.20
N ILE A 189 3.08 -4.16 3.27
CA ILE A 189 2.32 -3.80 2.06
C ILE A 189 3.15 -2.97 1.08
N ILE A 190 3.98 -2.04 1.58
CA ILE A 190 4.84 -1.23 0.72
C ILE A 190 5.82 -2.13 -0.03
N THR A 191 6.51 -3.05 0.66
CA THR A 191 7.47 -3.96 0.04
C THR A 191 6.79 -4.94 -0.93
N ALA A 192 5.62 -5.46 -0.59
CA ALA A 192 4.81 -6.32 -1.46
C ALA A 192 4.38 -5.58 -2.75
N MET A 193 3.89 -4.34 -2.61
CA MET A 193 3.50 -3.50 -3.74
C MET A 193 4.68 -3.11 -4.62
N LEU A 194 5.84 -2.85 -4.04
CA LEU A 194 7.07 -2.59 -4.80
C LEU A 194 7.46 -3.80 -5.66
N ILE A 195 7.46 -5.03 -5.10
CA ILE A 195 7.72 -6.24 -5.90
C ILE A 195 6.69 -6.40 -7.02
N TYR A 196 5.41 -6.26 -6.71
CA TYR A 196 4.35 -6.31 -7.72
C TYR A 196 4.64 -5.36 -8.88
N MET A 197 4.90 -4.08 -8.57
CA MET A 197 5.13 -3.04 -9.56
C MET A 197 6.41 -3.31 -10.39
N PHE A 198 7.50 -3.73 -9.73
CA PHE A 198 8.74 -4.06 -10.44
C PHE A 198 8.57 -5.27 -11.35
N VAL A 199 7.97 -6.35 -10.86
CA VAL A 199 7.77 -7.59 -11.65
C VAL A 199 6.86 -7.31 -12.86
N GLN A 200 5.77 -6.55 -12.66
CA GLN A 200 4.86 -6.20 -13.72
C GLN A 200 5.52 -5.32 -14.78
N THR A 201 6.19 -4.24 -14.36
CA THR A 201 6.81 -3.27 -15.29
C THR A 201 7.94 -3.94 -16.08
N THR A 202 8.83 -4.66 -15.40
CA THR A 202 9.96 -5.32 -16.05
C THR A 202 9.55 -6.51 -16.89
N GLY A 203 8.53 -7.26 -16.47
CA GLY A 203 7.94 -8.34 -17.25
C GLY A 203 7.33 -7.85 -18.56
N THR A 204 6.56 -6.77 -18.52
CA THR A 204 6.01 -6.14 -19.74
C THR A 204 7.11 -5.58 -20.66
N MET A 205 8.23 -5.07 -20.09
CA MET A 205 9.40 -4.67 -20.91
C MET A 205 10.02 -5.85 -21.66
N VAL A 206 10.08 -7.05 -21.04
CA VAL A 206 10.55 -8.27 -21.72
C VAL A 206 9.61 -8.61 -22.86
N MET A 207 8.31 -8.65 -22.61
CA MET A 207 7.28 -8.95 -23.60
C MET A 207 7.36 -8.01 -24.83
N GLN A 208 7.37 -6.70 -24.57
CA GLN A 208 7.47 -5.68 -25.62
C GLN A 208 8.77 -5.81 -26.41
N GLY A 209 9.90 -6.02 -25.72
CA GLY A 209 11.18 -6.18 -26.39
C GLY A 209 11.25 -7.43 -27.28
N VAL A 210 10.60 -8.54 -26.91
CA VAL A 210 10.48 -9.72 -27.76
C VAL A 210 9.59 -9.44 -28.96
N MET A 211 8.45 -8.80 -28.73
CA MET A 211 7.52 -8.44 -29.80
C MET A 211 8.13 -7.47 -30.81
N GLU A 212 8.85 -6.44 -30.36
CA GLU A 212 9.52 -5.48 -31.25
C GLU A 212 10.53 -6.16 -32.18
N GLU A 213 11.32 -7.09 -31.67
CA GLU A 213 12.28 -7.85 -32.48
C GLU A 213 11.57 -8.71 -33.50
N LYS A 214 10.50 -9.42 -33.12
CA LYS A 214 9.69 -10.22 -34.00
C LYS A 214 9.06 -9.36 -35.12
N THR A 215 8.39 -8.24 -34.76
CA THR A 215 7.72 -7.37 -35.72
C THR A 215 8.70 -6.74 -36.72
N ASN A 216 9.90 -6.38 -36.28
CA ASN A 216 10.93 -5.79 -37.12
C ASN A 216 11.76 -6.83 -37.90
N ARG A 217 11.44 -8.13 -37.81
CA ARG A 217 12.17 -9.25 -38.42
C ARG A 217 13.67 -9.28 -38.11
N ILE A 218 14.07 -8.64 -37.01
CA ILE A 218 15.46 -8.61 -36.54
C ILE A 218 15.89 -10.04 -36.15
N ASP A 219 14.93 -10.83 -35.69
CA ASP A 219 15.12 -12.20 -35.25
C ASP A 219 15.59 -13.12 -36.40
N GLU A 220 15.15 -12.92 -37.65
CA GLU A 220 15.61 -13.72 -38.81
C GLU A 220 17.12 -13.61 -39.01
N VAL A 221 17.67 -12.40 -38.76
CA VAL A 221 19.11 -12.14 -38.86
C VAL A 221 19.86 -12.62 -37.63
N LEU A 222 19.29 -12.44 -36.44
CA LEU A 222 19.93 -12.80 -35.16
C LEU A 222 19.98 -14.31 -34.96
N VAL A 223 18.90 -15.04 -35.29
CA VAL A 223 18.79 -16.49 -35.10
C VAL A 223 19.80 -17.24 -35.99
N SER A 224 20.18 -16.66 -37.16
CA SER A 224 21.26 -17.22 -37.95
C SER A 224 22.64 -17.16 -37.28
N SER A 225 22.81 -16.25 -36.30
CA SER A 225 24.10 -15.96 -35.67
C SER A 225 24.16 -16.34 -34.17
N VAL A 226 23.02 -16.41 -33.47
CA VAL A 226 22.92 -16.65 -32.02
C VAL A 226 21.83 -17.66 -31.73
N ARG A 227 22.02 -18.51 -30.70
CA ARG A 227 20.98 -19.46 -30.27
C ARG A 227 19.77 -18.71 -29.71
N PRO A 228 18.52 -19.12 -30.03
CA PRO A 228 17.30 -18.47 -29.51
C PRO A 228 17.27 -18.41 -27.97
N PHE A 229 17.79 -19.41 -27.29
CA PHE A 229 17.95 -19.44 -25.83
C PHE A 229 18.85 -18.30 -25.33
N ASP A 230 20.02 -18.08 -25.96
CA ASP A 230 20.96 -17.03 -25.56
C ASP A 230 20.35 -15.63 -25.79
N LEU A 231 19.53 -15.48 -26.84
CA LEU A 231 18.81 -14.25 -27.12
C LEU A 231 17.77 -13.94 -26.03
N MET A 232 16.91 -14.90 -25.72
CA MET A 232 15.89 -14.79 -24.67
C MET A 232 16.54 -14.50 -23.30
N MET A 233 17.52 -15.30 -22.90
CA MET A 233 18.21 -15.15 -21.61
C MET A 233 18.99 -13.84 -21.51
N GLY A 234 19.64 -13.42 -22.60
CA GLY A 234 20.34 -12.14 -22.66
C GLY A 234 19.41 -10.96 -22.41
N LYS A 235 18.20 -11.01 -22.97
CA LYS A 235 17.16 -10.00 -22.75
C LYS A 235 16.64 -10.03 -21.31
N ILE A 236 16.27 -11.20 -20.80
CA ILE A 236 15.79 -11.36 -19.42
C ILE A 236 16.83 -10.85 -18.42
N ILE A 237 18.09 -11.28 -18.53
CA ILE A 237 19.16 -10.84 -17.64
C ILE A 237 19.47 -9.35 -17.81
N GLY A 238 19.49 -8.85 -19.04
CA GLY A 238 19.71 -7.42 -19.33
C GLY A 238 18.67 -6.54 -18.65
N ILE A 239 17.39 -6.89 -18.73
CA ILE A 239 16.30 -6.16 -18.11
C ILE A 239 16.30 -6.34 -16.58
N ALA A 240 16.70 -7.53 -16.05
CA ALA A 240 16.93 -7.72 -14.62
C ALA A 240 17.97 -6.73 -14.07
N LEU A 241 19.07 -6.54 -14.77
CA LEU A 241 20.11 -5.58 -14.39
C LEU A 241 19.60 -4.13 -14.40
N VAL A 242 18.74 -3.78 -15.36
CA VAL A 242 18.06 -2.47 -15.37
C VAL A 242 17.20 -2.28 -14.12
N ALA A 243 16.40 -3.28 -13.75
CA ALA A 243 15.57 -3.25 -12.56
C ALA A 243 16.39 -3.17 -11.26
N LEU A 244 17.47 -3.95 -11.16
CA LEU A 244 18.38 -3.87 -10.01
C LEU A 244 19.04 -2.49 -9.89
N THR A 245 19.42 -1.88 -11.03
CA THR A 245 19.93 -0.49 -11.05
C THR A 245 18.88 0.49 -10.57
N GLN A 246 17.63 0.34 -11.02
CA GLN A 246 16.52 1.18 -10.58
C GLN A 246 16.24 1.03 -9.08
N MET A 247 16.27 -0.20 -8.57
CA MET A 247 16.16 -0.47 -7.11
C MET A 247 17.29 0.21 -6.32
N ALA A 248 18.53 0.09 -6.78
CA ALA A 248 19.65 0.74 -6.13
C ALA A 248 19.47 2.27 -6.07
N ILE A 249 19.01 2.87 -7.17
CA ILE A 249 18.67 4.30 -7.20
C ILE A 249 17.57 4.61 -6.16
N TRP A 250 16.52 3.80 -6.07
CA TRP A 250 15.41 4.04 -5.14
C TRP A 250 15.83 3.91 -3.67
N ILE A 251 16.71 2.95 -3.36
CA ILE A 251 17.28 2.82 -2.01
C ILE A 251 18.10 4.06 -1.66
N VAL A 252 18.97 4.52 -2.56
CA VAL A 252 19.79 5.72 -2.34
C VAL A 252 18.91 6.97 -2.18
N VAL A 253 17.91 7.14 -3.05
CA VAL A 253 16.95 8.26 -2.97
C VAL A 253 16.13 8.17 -1.68
N GLY A 254 15.68 6.98 -1.29
CA GLY A 254 14.94 6.76 -0.04
C GLY A 254 15.76 7.15 1.19
N ILE A 255 17.01 6.67 1.29
CA ILE A 255 17.92 7.05 2.37
C ILE A 255 18.18 8.57 2.37
N GLY A 256 18.39 9.18 1.20
CA GLY A 256 18.56 10.62 1.07
C GLY A 256 17.33 11.41 1.54
N LEU A 257 16.14 10.97 1.18
CA LEU A 257 14.89 11.61 1.58
C LEU A 257 14.62 11.47 3.08
N THR A 258 14.88 10.29 3.67
CA THR A 258 14.77 10.12 5.13
C THR A 258 15.77 10.98 5.89
N ALA A 259 17.01 11.09 5.42
CA ALA A 259 18.01 11.99 6.03
C ALA A 259 17.61 13.48 5.93
N VAL A 260 17.00 13.87 4.82
CA VAL A 260 16.46 15.22 4.67
C VAL A 260 15.24 15.42 5.57
N ALA A 261 14.29 14.48 5.56
CA ALA A 261 13.09 14.55 6.40
C ALA A 261 13.45 14.60 7.90
N SER A 262 14.41 13.78 8.35
CA SER A 262 14.86 13.80 9.74
C SER A 262 15.49 15.15 10.14
N SER A 263 16.19 15.84 9.23
CA SER A 263 16.75 17.16 9.51
C SER A 263 15.70 18.27 9.66
N PHE A 264 14.49 18.05 9.12
CA PHE A 264 13.37 18.98 9.29
C PHE A 264 12.41 18.58 10.42
N LEU A 265 12.31 17.26 10.71
CA LEU A 265 11.38 16.71 11.70
C LEU A 265 11.99 16.53 13.09
N VAL A 266 13.34 16.39 13.18
CA VAL A 266 14.03 16.47 14.47
C VAL A 266 14.27 17.96 14.75
N PRO A 267 13.54 18.57 15.68
CA PRO A 267 13.71 19.99 15.94
C PRO A 267 15.14 20.24 16.38
N ASN A 268 15.79 21.29 15.79
CA ASN A 268 16.92 21.92 16.44
C ASN A 268 16.55 22.18 17.91
N PRO A 269 17.46 22.01 18.89
CA PRO A 269 17.17 22.36 20.28
C PRO A 269 16.58 23.76 20.45
N ASP A 270 16.98 24.69 19.59
CA ASP A 270 16.46 26.07 19.54
C ASP A 270 15.04 26.17 18.94
N ALA A 271 14.62 25.18 18.11
CA ALA A 271 13.27 25.12 17.58
C ALA A 271 12.30 24.44 18.58
N VAL A 272 12.80 23.60 19.50
CA VAL A 272 12.01 23.05 20.62
C VAL A 272 11.56 24.18 21.56
N GLU A 273 12.39 25.20 21.75
CA GLU A 273 12.05 26.37 22.57
C GLU A 273 11.04 27.30 21.87
N ALA A 274 11.06 27.36 20.52
CA ALA A 274 10.04 28.05 19.71
C ALA A 274 8.73 27.29 19.59
N LEU A 275 8.75 25.95 19.70
CA LEU A 275 7.57 25.07 19.74
C LEU A 275 6.99 24.92 21.16
N ALA A 276 7.61 25.50 22.16
CA ALA A 276 7.06 25.63 23.52
C ALA A 276 5.91 26.66 23.60
N ASP A 277 5.55 27.32 22.48
CA ASP A 277 4.30 28.04 22.34
C ASP A 277 3.14 27.02 22.32
N PRO A 278 2.26 27.03 23.35
CA PRO A 278 1.18 26.05 23.48
C PRO A 278 0.23 25.99 22.27
N SER A 279 0.22 27.02 21.41
CA SER A 279 -0.63 27.10 20.24
C SER A 279 -0.10 26.31 19.02
N VAL A 280 1.20 26.01 18.98
CA VAL A 280 1.84 25.26 17.88
C VAL A 280 2.05 23.79 18.27
N ALA A 281 2.25 23.50 19.54
CA ALA A 281 2.43 22.14 20.08
C ALA A 281 1.13 21.28 20.05
N ALA A 282 -0.03 21.90 19.92
CA ALA A 282 -1.32 21.23 19.97
C ALA A 282 -1.65 20.37 18.72
N ASN A 283 -0.89 20.46 17.63
CA ASN A 283 -1.23 19.83 16.36
C ASN A 283 -0.27 18.71 15.89
N ILE A 284 0.80 18.41 16.61
CA ILE A 284 1.67 17.27 16.33
C ILE A 284 1.93 16.55 17.65
N ASP A 285 1.32 15.41 17.82
CA ASP A 285 1.60 14.52 18.96
C ASP A 285 3.04 14.00 18.82
N GLN A 286 3.98 14.71 19.46
CA GLN A 286 5.41 14.35 19.46
C GLN A 286 5.65 12.94 20.00
N GLY A 287 4.74 12.41 20.83
CA GLY A 287 4.77 11.05 21.34
C GLY A 287 4.62 10.04 20.21
N VAL A 288 3.72 10.27 19.27
CA VAL A 288 3.47 9.38 18.13
C VAL A 288 4.68 9.31 17.18
N VAL A 289 5.35 10.43 16.90
CA VAL A 289 6.54 10.45 16.02
C VAL A 289 7.71 9.70 16.66
N VAL A 290 7.95 9.91 17.94
CA VAL A 290 9.02 9.22 18.69
C VAL A 290 8.70 7.73 18.81
N GLU A 291 7.46 7.37 19.10
CA GLU A 291 7.00 5.99 19.17
C GLU A 291 7.16 5.26 17.80
N VAL A 292 6.80 5.91 16.70
CA VAL A 292 6.98 5.37 15.34
C VAL A 292 8.47 5.15 15.02
N LEU A 293 9.33 6.11 15.38
CA LEU A 293 10.78 5.98 15.14
C LEU A 293 11.39 4.85 15.95
N GLN A 294 11.06 4.72 17.23
CA GLN A 294 11.53 3.62 18.09
C GLN A 294 11.06 2.26 17.59
N LYS A 295 9.81 2.16 17.14
CA LYS A 295 9.24 0.94 16.56
C LYS A 295 9.85 0.58 15.20
N LEU A 296 10.26 1.58 14.40
CA LEU A 296 11.00 1.33 13.16
C LEU A 296 12.38 0.73 13.43
N GLU A 297 13.03 1.08 14.54
CA GLU A 297 14.33 0.50 14.92
C GLU A 297 14.24 -0.99 15.26
N SER A 298 13.08 -1.49 15.69
CA SER A 298 12.88 -2.92 15.99
C SER A 298 12.80 -3.80 14.74
N ILE A 299 12.58 -3.22 13.56
CA ILE A 299 12.46 -3.95 12.30
C ILE A 299 13.83 -4.19 11.69
N ASN A 300 14.15 -5.45 11.37
CA ASN A 300 15.41 -5.81 10.70
C ASN A 300 15.38 -5.45 9.21
N PHE A 301 15.58 -4.16 8.90
CA PHE A 301 15.59 -3.67 7.52
C PHE A 301 16.66 -4.35 6.63
N ALA A 302 17.80 -4.76 7.20
CA ALA A 302 18.84 -5.45 6.45
C ALA A 302 18.36 -6.80 5.92
N GLN A 303 17.62 -7.55 6.73
CA GLN A 303 16.98 -8.80 6.32
C GLN A 303 15.90 -8.56 5.26
N ILE A 304 15.03 -7.57 5.47
CA ILE A 304 13.96 -7.23 4.51
C ILE A 304 14.55 -6.85 3.16
N ILE A 305 15.54 -5.96 3.12
CA ILE A 305 16.18 -5.52 1.86
C ILE A 305 16.86 -6.69 1.16
N THR A 306 17.59 -7.54 1.90
CA THR A 306 18.27 -8.70 1.31
C THR A 306 17.27 -9.68 0.70
N LEU A 307 16.22 -10.04 1.43
CA LEU A 307 15.18 -10.95 0.95
C LEU A 307 14.34 -10.30 -0.16
N PHE A 308 14.10 -8.99 -0.10
CA PHE A 308 13.44 -8.25 -1.17
C PHE A 308 14.16 -8.42 -2.51
N VAL A 309 15.51 -8.24 -2.52
CA VAL A 309 16.31 -8.43 -3.74
C VAL A 309 16.21 -9.86 -4.25
N VAL A 310 16.29 -10.85 -3.36
CA VAL A 310 16.23 -12.27 -3.71
C VAL A 310 14.85 -12.65 -4.25
N TYR A 311 13.78 -12.31 -3.54
CA TYR A 311 12.41 -12.62 -3.97
C TYR A 311 12.02 -11.85 -5.25
N PHE A 312 12.44 -10.60 -5.36
CA PHE A 312 12.28 -9.85 -6.59
C PHE A 312 13.00 -10.55 -7.76
N LEU A 313 14.26 -10.91 -7.61
CA LEU A 313 15.04 -11.50 -8.70
C LEU A 313 14.41 -12.79 -9.22
N PHE A 314 14.10 -13.74 -8.34
CA PHE A 314 13.53 -15.02 -8.75
C PHE A 314 12.07 -14.89 -9.19
N GLY A 315 11.27 -14.06 -8.53
CA GLY A 315 9.91 -13.73 -8.96
C GLY A 315 9.91 -13.10 -10.34
N TYR A 316 10.75 -12.10 -10.56
CA TYR A 316 10.93 -11.49 -11.88
C TYR A 316 11.31 -12.54 -12.94
N LEU A 317 12.25 -13.43 -12.67
CA LEU A 317 12.71 -14.42 -13.64
C LEU A 317 11.61 -15.39 -14.08
N ILE A 318 10.70 -15.79 -13.16
CA ILE A 318 9.52 -16.59 -13.50
C ILE A 318 8.59 -15.80 -14.43
N TYR A 319 8.22 -14.60 -14.02
CA TYR A 319 7.28 -13.77 -14.78
C TYR A 319 7.88 -13.29 -16.10
N ALA A 320 9.16 -12.95 -16.15
CA ALA A 320 9.87 -12.61 -17.38
C ALA A 320 9.85 -13.75 -18.40
N SER A 321 9.98 -15.00 -17.92
CA SER A 321 9.86 -16.19 -18.76
C SER A 321 8.47 -16.34 -19.36
N LEU A 322 7.41 -16.11 -18.56
CA LEU A 322 6.02 -16.11 -19.02
C LEU A 322 5.74 -14.96 -20.01
N PHE A 323 6.20 -13.77 -19.70
CA PHE A 323 6.05 -12.60 -20.58
C PHE A 323 6.85 -12.76 -21.89
N ALA A 324 7.99 -13.45 -21.87
CA ALA A 324 8.73 -13.78 -23.08
C ALA A 324 7.94 -14.73 -23.99
N ILE A 325 7.23 -15.72 -23.42
CA ILE A 325 6.31 -16.60 -24.16
C ILE A 325 5.20 -15.75 -24.80
N CYS A 326 4.58 -14.86 -24.04
CA CYS A 326 3.54 -13.96 -24.57
C CYS A 326 4.08 -13.10 -25.71
N GLY A 327 5.26 -12.49 -25.55
CA GLY A 327 5.91 -11.68 -26.59
C GLY A 327 6.19 -12.47 -27.87
N ALA A 328 6.66 -13.72 -27.75
CA ALA A 328 6.89 -14.60 -28.90
C ALA A 328 5.59 -15.05 -29.59
N ALA A 329 4.49 -15.13 -28.84
CA ALA A 329 3.19 -15.52 -29.35
C ALA A 329 2.43 -14.41 -30.08
N MET A 330 2.80 -13.13 -29.89
CA MET A 330 2.11 -11.99 -30.49
C MET A 330 2.63 -11.64 -31.86
N ASP A 331 1.73 -11.24 -32.75
CA ASP A 331 2.05 -10.66 -34.06
C ASP A 331 1.79 -9.15 -34.09
N GLN A 332 0.88 -8.65 -33.25
CA GLN A 332 0.52 -7.23 -33.17
C GLN A 332 0.53 -6.73 -31.72
N PRO A 333 0.87 -5.45 -31.48
CA PRO A 333 0.88 -4.86 -30.14
C PRO A 333 -0.46 -4.97 -29.38
N GLN A 334 -1.57 -4.98 -30.12
CA GLN A 334 -2.93 -5.04 -29.56
C GLN A 334 -3.24 -6.41 -28.91
N ASP A 335 -2.66 -7.49 -29.42
CA ASP A 335 -2.85 -8.84 -28.88
C ASP A 335 -2.17 -8.98 -27.51
N GLY A 336 -1.19 -8.12 -27.22
CA GLY A 336 -0.39 -8.14 -26.01
C GLY A 336 -1.16 -7.88 -24.73
N SER A 337 -2.15 -7.00 -24.79
CA SER A 337 -2.97 -6.69 -23.62
C SER A 337 -3.79 -7.88 -23.14
N GLN A 338 -4.31 -8.71 -24.04
CA GLN A 338 -5.13 -9.88 -23.69
C GLN A 338 -4.27 -11.02 -23.13
N LEU A 339 -3.12 -11.30 -23.75
CA LEU A 339 -2.22 -12.36 -23.28
C LEU A 339 -1.54 -11.99 -21.95
N SER A 340 -1.17 -10.72 -21.77
CA SER A 340 -0.57 -10.26 -20.52
C SER A 340 -1.53 -10.36 -19.33
N LEU A 341 -2.85 -10.14 -19.53
CA LEU A 341 -3.84 -10.29 -18.48
C LEU A 341 -3.79 -11.66 -17.81
N ILE A 342 -3.59 -12.73 -18.59
CA ILE A 342 -3.53 -14.10 -18.05
C ILE A 342 -2.33 -14.28 -17.12
N VAL A 343 -1.17 -13.72 -17.53
CA VAL A 343 0.05 -13.74 -16.70
C VAL A 343 -0.12 -12.86 -15.45
N MET A 344 -0.93 -11.81 -15.53
CA MET A 344 -1.18 -10.89 -14.41
C MET A 344 -2.18 -11.41 -13.37
N ILE A 345 -3.05 -12.39 -13.71
CA ILE A 345 -4.05 -12.93 -12.77
C ILE A 345 -3.41 -13.37 -11.43
N PRO A 346 -2.33 -14.19 -11.41
CA PRO A 346 -1.70 -14.57 -10.14
C PRO A 346 -1.09 -13.38 -9.38
N LEU A 347 -0.59 -12.35 -10.09
CA LEU A 347 -0.07 -11.13 -9.47
C LEU A 347 -1.18 -10.33 -8.77
N PHE A 348 -2.34 -10.18 -9.42
CA PHE A 348 -3.49 -9.53 -8.80
C PHE A 348 -4.00 -10.32 -7.58
N ALA A 349 -4.08 -11.64 -7.71
CA ALA A 349 -4.45 -12.50 -6.59
C ALA A 349 -3.46 -12.33 -5.42
N ALA A 350 -2.16 -12.26 -5.69
CA ALA A 350 -1.15 -12.04 -4.67
C ALA A 350 -1.31 -10.70 -3.95
N VAL A 351 -1.61 -9.61 -4.67
CA VAL A 351 -1.87 -8.29 -4.04
C VAL A 351 -3.09 -8.37 -3.12
N TYR A 352 -4.16 -9.03 -3.56
CA TYR A 352 -5.37 -9.18 -2.76
C TYR A 352 -5.13 -10.00 -1.48
N ILE A 353 -4.37 -11.09 -1.60
CA ILE A 353 -3.98 -11.92 -0.46
C ILE A 353 -3.01 -11.16 0.45
N ALA A 354 -2.14 -10.28 -0.07
CA ALA A 354 -1.25 -9.47 0.73
C ALA A 354 -2.01 -8.53 1.67
N ILE A 355 -3.13 -7.95 1.22
CA ILE A 355 -4.01 -7.13 2.07
C ILE A 355 -4.60 -7.96 3.22
N HIS A 356 -5.04 -9.20 2.94
CA HIS A 356 -5.51 -10.11 3.98
C HIS A 356 -4.38 -10.49 4.95
N THR A 357 -3.18 -10.72 4.43
CA THR A 357 -1.98 -11.09 5.21
C THR A 357 -1.59 -10.03 6.24
N MET A 358 -1.91 -8.75 5.99
CA MET A 358 -1.68 -7.67 6.97
C MET A 358 -2.55 -7.83 8.23
N GLN A 359 -3.74 -8.43 8.10
CA GLN A 359 -4.67 -8.64 9.21
C GLN A 359 -4.38 -9.95 9.94
N ASP A 360 -4.00 -11.00 9.19
CA ASP A 360 -3.68 -12.32 9.74
C ASP A 360 -2.48 -12.94 8.98
N PRO A 361 -1.23 -12.57 9.37
CA PRO A 361 -0.02 -13.07 8.73
C PRO A 361 0.25 -14.56 9.00
N ALA A 362 -0.35 -15.13 10.05
CA ALA A 362 -0.20 -16.54 10.42
C ALA A 362 -1.29 -17.44 9.82
N SER A 363 -2.28 -16.88 9.11
CA SER A 363 -3.37 -17.66 8.50
C SER A 363 -2.85 -18.72 7.53
N GLY A 364 -3.58 -19.82 7.42
CA GLY A 364 -3.28 -20.87 6.44
C GLY A 364 -3.24 -20.36 4.99
N LEU A 365 -4.07 -19.36 4.66
CA LEU A 365 -4.03 -18.71 3.35
C LEU A 365 -2.70 -17.96 3.13
N SER A 366 -2.26 -17.15 4.08
CA SER A 366 -1.00 -16.41 4.03
C SER A 366 0.21 -17.36 3.95
N PHE A 367 0.16 -18.46 4.72
CA PHE A 367 1.20 -19.49 4.69
C PHE A 367 1.34 -20.12 3.30
N TRP A 368 0.27 -20.72 2.75
CA TRP A 368 0.34 -21.38 1.46
C TRP A 368 0.64 -20.42 0.31
N ALA A 369 0.07 -19.23 0.33
CA ALA A 369 0.32 -18.22 -0.69
C ALA A 369 1.76 -17.69 -0.66
N SER A 370 2.46 -17.73 0.49
CA SER A 370 3.88 -17.39 0.60
C SER A 370 4.82 -18.51 0.09
N ILE A 371 4.31 -19.73 -0.13
CA ILE A 371 5.08 -20.86 -0.69
C ILE A 371 4.80 -21.03 -2.18
N ILE A 372 3.57 -20.77 -2.65
CA ILE A 372 3.20 -20.88 -4.06
C ILE A 372 4.04 -19.90 -4.89
N PRO A 373 4.84 -20.37 -5.89
CA PRO A 373 5.88 -19.54 -6.50
C PRO A 373 5.39 -18.34 -7.29
N PHE A 374 4.14 -18.34 -7.74
CA PHE A 374 3.56 -17.17 -8.43
C PHE A 374 3.13 -16.05 -7.48
N THR A 375 2.80 -16.38 -6.25
CA THR A 375 2.36 -15.40 -5.25
C THR A 375 3.43 -15.12 -4.20
N SER A 376 4.35 -16.09 -4.00
CA SER A 376 5.33 -16.05 -2.91
C SER A 376 6.20 -14.78 -2.88
N PRO A 377 6.66 -14.19 -4.00
CA PRO A 377 7.50 -12.98 -3.93
C PRO A 377 6.79 -11.80 -3.28
N ILE A 378 5.48 -11.70 -3.48
CA ILE A 378 4.65 -10.61 -2.94
C ILE A 378 4.23 -10.93 -1.51
N ILE A 379 3.70 -12.13 -1.28
CA ILE A 379 3.11 -12.52 0.01
C ILE A 379 4.19 -12.72 1.08
N MET A 380 5.34 -13.31 0.73
CA MET A 380 6.43 -13.46 1.70
C MET A 380 6.92 -12.09 2.18
N MET A 381 7.02 -11.10 1.29
CA MET A 381 7.40 -9.75 1.68
C MET A 381 6.36 -9.06 2.57
N ALA A 382 5.07 -9.35 2.36
CA ALA A 382 4.01 -8.89 3.26
C ALA A 382 4.08 -9.52 4.65
N ARG A 383 4.55 -10.78 4.75
CA ARG A 383 4.68 -11.54 6.02
C ARG A 383 5.96 -11.25 6.79
N LEU A 384 7.04 -10.90 6.11
CA LEU A 384 8.39 -10.76 6.69
C LEU A 384 8.46 -9.85 7.92
N PRO A 385 7.81 -8.67 7.95
CA PRO A 385 7.84 -7.78 9.11
C PRO A 385 7.22 -8.37 10.38
N PHE A 386 6.42 -9.43 10.25
CA PHE A 386 5.75 -10.11 11.36
C PHE A 386 6.53 -11.31 11.94
N GLY A 387 7.79 -11.50 11.51
CA GLY A 387 8.63 -12.58 12.04
C GLY A 387 8.32 -13.95 11.43
N VAL A 388 8.71 -14.18 10.18
CA VAL A 388 8.54 -15.47 9.52
C VAL A 388 9.67 -16.42 9.90
N PRO A 389 9.39 -17.68 10.30
CA PRO A 389 10.40 -18.68 10.58
C PRO A 389 11.34 -18.92 9.39
N ALA A 390 12.65 -19.07 9.65
CA ALA A 390 13.66 -19.22 8.60
C ALA A 390 13.42 -20.43 7.68
N TRP A 391 12.83 -21.52 8.19
CA TRP A 391 12.51 -22.71 7.40
C TRP A 391 11.41 -22.44 6.34
N GLU A 392 10.43 -21.58 6.64
CA GLU A 392 9.40 -21.18 5.68
C GLU A 392 10.00 -20.36 4.54
N ILE A 393 10.90 -19.43 4.88
CA ILE A 393 11.63 -18.61 3.90
C ILE A 393 12.47 -19.53 3.00
N ALA A 394 13.21 -20.47 3.60
CA ALA A 394 14.03 -21.43 2.86
C ALA A 394 13.19 -22.31 1.94
N LEU A 395 12.07 -22.87 2.43
CA LEU A 395 11.15 -23.69 1.65
C LEU A 395 10.59 -22.89 0.46
N SER A 396 10.09 -21.68 0.72
CA SER A 396 9.57 -20.79 -0.31
C SER A 396 10.61 -20.49 -1.40
N LEU A 397 11.86 -20.19 -1.01
CA LEU A 397 12.95 -19.92 -1.96
C LEU A 397 13.31 -21.16 -2.78
N VAL A 398 13.38 -22.34 -2.19
CA VAL A 398 13.65 -23.60 -2.92
C VAL A 398 12.58 -23.86 -3.97
N VAL A 399 11.31 -23.73 -3.61
CA VAL A 399 10.18 -23.90 -4.53
C VAL A 399 10.21 -22.83 -5.63
N LEU A 400 10.49 -21.58 -5.27
CA LEU A 400 10.59 -20.45 -6.20
C LEU A 400 11.70 -20.67 -7.24
N VAL A 401 12.91 -21.04 -6.80
CA VAL A 401 14.07 -21.33 -7.67
C VAL A 401 13.78 -22.54 -8.57
N GLY A 402 13.22 -23.61 -8.01
CA GLY A 402 12.83 -24.79 -8.80
C GLY A 402 11.83 -24.46 -9.90
N THR A 403 10.84 -23.63 -9.58
CA THR A 403 9.83 -23.15 -10.53
C THR A 403 10.45 -22.25 -11.60
N PHE A 404 11.36 -21.36 -11.22
CA PHE A 404 12.09 -20.53 -12.18
C PHE A 404 12.81 -21.40 -13.22
N VAL A 405 13.59 -22.41 -12.78
CA VAL A 405 14.31 -23.31 -13.70
C VAL A 405 13.36 -24.01 -14.65
N LEU A 406 12.24 -24.53 -14.12
CA LEU A 406 11.20 -25.21 -14.91
C LEU A 406 10.59 -24.26 -15.96
N PHE A 407 10.12 -23.08 -15.55
CA PHE A 407 9.47 -22.13 -16.47
C PHE A 407 10.44 -21.54 -17.50
N THR A 408 11.69 -21.31 -17.14
CA THR A 408 12.71 -20.89 -18.09
C THR A 408 12.98 -21.97 -19.14
N TRP A 409 13.02 -23.23 -18.75
CA TRP A 409 13.16 -24.33 -19.69
C TRP A 409 11.96 -24.46 -20.64
N ILE A 410 10.73 -24.34 -20.11
CA ILE A 410 9.50 -24.31 -20.91
C ILE A 410 9.50 -23.13 -21.88
N ALA A 411 9.83 -21.93 -21.35
CA ALA A 411 9.88 -20.70 -22.14
C ALA A 411 10.89 -20.78 -23.29
N ALA A 412 12.06 -21.36 -23.03
CA ALA A 412 13.10 -21.54 -24.07
C ALA A 412 12.65 -22.41 -25.23
N ARG A 413 11.88 -23.48 -24.94
CA ARG A 413 11.31 -24.36 -25.98
C ARG A 413 10.26 -23.61 -26.81
N ILE A 414 9.30 -22.96 -26.15
CA ILE A 414 8.23 -22.24 -26.82
C ILE A 414 8.79 -21.07 -27.63
N TYR A 415 9.74 -20.31 -27.07
CA TYR A 415 10.37 -19.17 -27.69
C TYR A 415 11.07 -19.54 -29.01
N ARG A 416 11.78 -20.70 -29.06
CA ARG A 416 12.47 -21.19 -30.26
C ARG A 416 11.54 -21.33 -31.46
N VAL A 417 10.31 -21.81 -31.24
CA VAL A 417 9.31 -21.99 -32.32
C VAL A 417 8.51 -20.70 -32.55
N GLY A 418 8.04 -20.08 -31.47
CA GLY A 418 7.14 -18.93 -31.52
C GLY A 418 7.72 -17.69 -32.19
N ILE A 419 9.02 -17.44 -32.02
CA ILE A 419 9.68 -16.26 -32.61
C ILE A 419 9.75 -16.32 -34.15
N LEU A 420 9.70 -17.51 -34.74
CA LEU A 420 9.75 -17.72 -36.20
C LEU A 420 8.35 -17.87 -36.85
N MET A 421 7.30 -17.91 -36.01
CA MET A 421 5.93 -18.08 -36.50
C MET A 421 5.24 -16.74 -36.70
N TYR A 422 4.85 -16.42 -37.93
CA TYR A 422 4.16 -15.18 -38.31
C TYR A 422 2.75 -15.43 -38.82
N GLY A 423 1.84 -14.49 -38.65
CA GLY A 423 0.56 -14.40 -39.33
C GLY A 423 -0.56 -15.31 -38.84
N LYS A 424 -0.45 -15.92 -37.67
CA LYS A 424 -1.51 -16.73 -37.07
C LYS A 424 -1.88 -16.20 -35.68
N LYS A 425 -3.19 -16.04 -35.43
CA LYS A 425 -3.66 -15.80 -34.07
C LYS A 425 -3.32 -17.02 -33.20
N VAL A 426 -2.45 -16.81 -32.23
CA VAL A 426 -1.97 -17.87 -31.36
C VAL A 426 -3.01 -18.17 -30.28
N THR A 427 -3.42 -19.46 -30.21
CA THR A 427 -4.29 -19.97 -29.15
C THR A 427 -3.45 -20.77 -28.14
N PHE A 428 -3.99 -20.99 -26.94
CA PHE A 428 -3.33 -21.85 -25.93
C PHE A 428 -2.96 -23.23 -26.46
N GLY A 429 -3.83 -23.83 -27.31
CA GLY A 429 -3.56 -25.10 -27.95
C GLY A 429 -2.35 -25.09 -28.89
N GLU A 430 -2.07 -23.96 -29.53
CA GLU A 430 -0.88 -23.80 -30.38
C GLU A 430 0.39 -23.63 -29.55
N ILE A 431 0.35 -22.91 -28.44
CA ILE A 431 1.48 -22.81 -27.50
C ILE A 431 1.89 -24.19 -27.00
N VAL A 432 0.92 -25.05 -26.66
CA VAL A 432 1.18 -26.47 -26.27
C VAL A 432 1.76 -27.27 -27.43
N LYS A 433 1.35 -27.04 -28.68
CA LYS A 433 1.94 -27.68 -29.85
C LYS A 433 3.38 -27.23 -30.07
N TRP A 434 3.68 -25.94 -29.91
CA TRP A 434 5.04 -25.41 -30.02
C TRP A 434 6.00 -26.04 -28.99
N PHE A 435 5.51 -26.25 -27.77
CA PHE A 435 6.28 -26.95 -26.74
C PHE A 435 6.63 -28.38 -27.16
N LYS A 436 5.69 -29.11 -27.83
CA LYS A 436 5.91 -30.47 -28.31
C LYS A 436 6.78 -30.55 -29.59
N GLN A 437 6.74 -29.51 -30.44
CA GLN A 437 7.50 -29.46 -31.71
C GLN A 437 8.97 -29.00 -31.48
N ALA A 438 9.30 -28.51 -30.31
CA ALA A 438 10.65 -28.02 -30.01
C ALA A 438 11.64 -29.14 -29.60
N GLU A 439 11.28 -30.41 -29.83
CA GLU A 439 12.25 -31.49 -29.81
C GLU A 439 13.14 -31.40 -31.04
#